data_188202ba945f0dd396a36e139ea87a4d
#
_entry.id   188202ba945f0dd396a36e139ea87a4d
#
_cell.length_a   1.000
_cell.length_b   1.000
_cell.length_c   1.000
_cell.angle_alpha   90.00
_cell.angle_beta   90.00
_cell.angle_gamma   90.00
#
_symmetry.space_group_name_H-M   'P 1'
#
loop_
_entity.id
_entity.type
_entity.pdbx_description
1 polymer ?
#
loop_
_entity_poly.entity_id
_entity_poly.type
_entity_poly.pdbx_seq_one_letter_code
_entity_poly.pdbx_strand_id
1 'polypeptide(L)'
;MSFSWRNIRVVFLLQVAIASLVVLLCMLGLAAAYGQLPFAGPVLAAILVALGAIAAATWLGYRATKRMLTPVHWLLREVSRWDPARPDTHVFAPERIPPGLQGDARKLADALHGLGSRVDACVARERDFTRDASHELRTPLTVIRMAADLMAHDDGLSERSRRSLARIQAANASMEALMEALLLLARDEQVPLETEDFPARDIVEDAVARVRDELEGKPVDLQVEYAAQPMLHAPPRVLGVMLGNLLSNAARFTDAGSIRVRLGHDRLEVEDTGIGMDAALLARAFEPFQRGDGGQGGPGLGLSIAHRLGQRCGWPLQLESTPGVGTRAAILFGASTQDL
;
A
#
# COMPACT_ATOMS: atom_id res chain seq x y z
N MET A 1 13.76 20.08 -11.78
CA MET A 1 13.91 21.45 -12.33
C MET A 1 12.54 21.88 -12.85
N SER A 2 11.84 22.79 -12.17
CA SER A 2 10.56 23.33 -12.64
C SER A 2 10.79 24.28 -13.80
N PHE A 3 10.50 23.82 -14.98
CA PHE A 3 10.56 24.65 -16.20
C PHE A 3 9.38 25.63 -16.14
N SER A 4 9.66 26.86 -15.70
CA SER A 4 8.62 27.89 -15.50
C SER A 4 8.33 28.59 -16.83
N TRP A 5 7.05 28.58 -17.26
CA TRP A 5 6.53 29.38 -18.39
C TRP A 5 6.94 30.88 -18.29
N ARG A 6 7.21 31.34 -17.09
CA ARG A 6 7.70 32.68 -16.80
C ARG A 6 9.07 32.92 -17.46
N ASN A 7 9.93 31.90 -17.44
CA ASN A 7 11.28 32.02 -18.04
C ASN A 7 11.21 32.11 -19.57
N ILE A 8 10.32 31.35 -20.21
CA ILE A 8 10.13 31.41 -21.67
C ILE A 8 9.62 32.79 -22.08
N ARG A 9 8.64 33.34 -21.37
CA ARG A 9 8.14 34.71 -21.63
C ARG A 9 9.24 35.74 -21.47
N VAL A 10 10.06 35.63 -20.44
CA VAL A 10 11.19 36.53 -20.20
C VAL A 10 12.20 36.44 -21.34
N VAL A 11 12.56 35.28 -21.83
CA VAL A 11 13.47 35.09 -22.97
C VAL A 11 12.91 35.74 -24.23
N PHE A 12 11.66 35.56 -24.58
CA PHE A 12 11.03 36.18 -25.74
C PHE A 12 10.91 37.68 -25.60
N LEU A 13 10.58 38.23 -24.42
CA LEU A 13 10.56 39.65 -24.15
C LEU A 13 11.97 40.26 -24.26
N LEU A 14 12.97 39.55 -23.77
CA LEU A 14 14.36 39.98 -23.86
C LEU A 14 14.84 40.01 -25.31
N GLN A 15 14.47 39.04 -26.14
CA GLN A 15 14.79 39.03 -27.58
C GLN A 15 14.17 40.25 -28.30
N VAL A 16 12.90 40.56 -28.03
CA VAL A 16 12.24 41.74 -28.60
C VAL A 16 12.93 43.02 -28.14
N ALA A 17 13.28 43.12 -26.86
CA ALA A 17 13.97 44.30 -26.30
C ALA A 17 15.35 44.48 -26.92
N ILE A 18 16.14 43.39 -27.07
CA ILE A 18 17.48 43.45 -27.70
C ILE A 18 17.35 43.85 -29.19
N ALA A 19 16.44 43.24 -29.94
CA ALA A 19 16.20 43.58 -31.33
C ALA A 19 15.78 45.03 -31.50
N SER A 20 14.89 45.54 -30.64
CA SER A 20 14.48 46.95 -30.62
C SER A 20 15.65 47.89 -30.31
N LEU A 21 16.49 47.51 -29.34
CA LEU A 21 17.68 48.30 -28.97
C LEU A 21 18.70 48.37 -30.12
N VAL A 22 18.96 47.25 -30.81
CA VAL A 22 19.87 47.21 -31.96
C VAL A 22 19.36 48.09 -33.09
N VAL A 23 18.05 48.04 -33.40
CA VAL A 23 17.45 48.92 -34.43
C VAL A 23 17.60 50.38 -34.02
N LEU A 24 17.36 50.73 -32.75
CA LEU A 24 17.50 52.09 -32.23
C LEU A 24 18.95 52.59 -32.34
N LEU A 25 19.93 51.77 -31.94
CA LEU A 25 21.35 52.10 -32.03
C LEU A 25 21.82 52.26 -33.48
N CYS A 26 21.40 51.42 -34.41
CA CYS A 26 21.64 51.58 -35.83
C CYS A 26 21.08 52.89 -36.35
N MET A 27 19.92 53.31 -35.90
CA MET A 27 19.30 54.57 -36.26
C MET A 27 20.07 55.78 -35.77
N LEU A 28 20.45 55.78 -34.48
CA LEU A 28 21.27 56.82 -33.89
C LEU A 28 22.63 56.96 -34.63
N GLY A 29 23.25 55.83 -34.99
CA GLY A 29 24.49 55.80 -35.78
C GLY A 29 24.33 56.39 -37.16
N LEU A 30 23.25 56.08 -37.90
CA LEU A 30 22.90 56.66 -39.18
C LEU A 30 22.62 58.17 -39.08
N ALA A 31 21.83 58.57 -38.05
CA ALA A 31 21.56 59.97 -37.81
C ALA A 31 22.85 60.82 -37.54
N ALA A 32 23.77 60.25 -36.77
CA ALA A 32 25.03 60.84 -36.46
C ALA A 32 25.99 60.94 -37.71
N ALA A 33 25.96 59.95 -38.60
CA ALA A 33 26.80 59.85 -39.75
C ALA A 33 26.39 60.81 -40.91
N TYR A 34 25.09 61.06 -41.08
CA TYR A 34 24.56 61.81 -42.24
C TYR A 34 24.07 63.23 -41.91
N GLY A 35 24.14 63.70 -40.66
CA GLY A 35 24.00 65.11 -40.25
C GLY A 35 22.67 65.81 -40.55
N GLN A 36 21.90 65.37 -41.54
CA GLN A 36 20.55 65.82 -41.89
C GLN A 36 19.74 64.60 -42.46
N LEU A 37 18.59 64.37 -41.96
CA LEU A 37 17.62 63.31 -42.41
C LEU A 37 16.56 63.94 -43.32
N PRO A 38 16.79 64.14 -44.63
CA PRO A 38 15.77 64.69 -45.57
C PRO A 38 14.63 63.67 -45.83
N PHE A 39 14.77 62.42 -45.34
CA PHE A 39 13.82 61.34 -45.53
C PHE A 39 13.33 60.70 -44.17
N ALA A 40 13.12 61.51 -43.16
CA ALA A 40 12.76 61.06 -41.83
C ALA A 40 11.48 60.21 -41.85
N GLY A 41 10.49 60.54 -42.67
CA GLY A 41 9.21 59.85 -42.75
C GLY A 41 9.30 58.37 -43.24
N PRO A 42 9.84 58.11 -44.43
CA PRO A 42 9.93 56.73 -44.94
C PRO A 42 10.88 55.85 -44.16
N VAL A 43 11.94 56.41 -43.55
CA VAL A 43 12.87 55.68 -42.68
C VAL A 43 12.16 55.28 -41.38
N LEU A 44 11.43 56.18 -40.76
CA LEU A 44 10.65 55.89 -39.56
C LEU A 44 9.57 54.78 -39.83
N ALA A 45 8.90 54.90 -40.99
CA ALA A 45 7.93 53.88 -41.40
C ALA A 45 8.55 52.49 -41.59
N ALA A 46 9.75 52.42 -42.24
CA ALA A 46 10.48 51.16 -42.41
C ALA A 46 10.89 50.52 -41.07
N ILE A 47 11.25 51.33 -40.07
CA ILE A 47 11.61 50.85 -38.74
C ILE A 47 10.37 50.30 -38.03
N LEU A 48 9.26 51.02 -38.04
CA LEU A 48 8.03 50.54 -37.43
C LEU A 48 7.55 49.22 -38.03
N VAL A 49 7.68 49.07 -39.34
CA VAL A 49 7.40 47.82 -40.05
C VAL A 49 8.35 46.71 -39.59
N ALA A 50 9.66 46.98 -39.52
CA ALA A 50 10.64 45.99 -39.06
C ALA A 50 10.41 45.57 -37.62
N LEU A 51 10.15 46.52 -36.70
CA LEU A 51 9.79 46.21 -35.29
C LEU A 51 8.49 45.40 -35.21
N GLY A 52 7.48 45.74 -35.99
CA GLY A 52 6.24 45.00 -36.07
C GLY A 52 6.46 43.57 -36.59
N ALA A 53 7.27 43.38 -37.59
CA ALA A 53 7.63 42.04 -38.10
C ALA A 53 8.41 41.19 -37.06
N ILE A 54 9.38 41.82 -36.37
CA ILE A 54 10.10 41.14 -35.28
C ILE A 54 9.14 40.72 -34.14
N ALA A 55 8.25 41.63 -33.70
CA ALA A 55 7.28 41.34 -32.67
C ALA A 55 6.31 40.21 -33.10
N ALA A 56 5.85 40.27 -34.35
CA ALA A 56 4.95 39.20 -34.89
C ALA A 56 5.68 37.85 -34.98
N ALA A 57 6.90 37.82 -35.50
CA ALA A 57 7.69 36.57 -35.58
C ALA A 57 7.98 35.99 -34.19
N THR A 58 8.32 36.85 -33.23
CA THR A 58 8.55 36.42 -31.82
C THR A 58 7.28 35.90 -31.18
N TRP A 59 6.13 36.57 -31.41
CA TRP A 59 4.85 36.12 -30.91
C TRP A 59 4.41 34.78 -31.50
N LEU A 60 4.59 34.59 -32.82
CA LEU A 60 4.34 33.33 -33.52
C LEU A 60 5.22 32.20 -32.96
N GLY A 61 6.53 32.47 -32.79
CA GLY A 61 7.50 31.55 -32.21
C GLY A 61 7.10 31.14 -30.77
N TYR A 62 6.72 32.11 -29.93
CA TYR A 62 6.24 31.86 -28.60
C TYR A 62 4.97 30.99 -28.62
N ARG A 63 3.99 31.32 -29.49
CA ARG A 63 2.74 30.58 -29.64
C ARG A 63 2.98 29.16 -30.13
N ALA A 64 3.89 28.94 -31.06
CA ALA A 64 4.27 27.62 -31.55
C ALA A 64 4.95 26.78 -30.45
N THR A 65 5.92 27.34 -29.74
CA THR A 65 6.64 26.70 -28.65
C THR A 65 5.65 26.32 -27.51
N LYS A 66 4.76 27.23 -27.18
CA LYS A 66 3.72 26.97 -26.17
C LYS A 66 2.82 25.79 -26.57
N ARG A 67 2.39 25.74 -27.83
CA ARG A 67 1.57 24.65 -28.35
C ARG A 67 2.30 23.31 -28.31
N MET A 68 3.61 23.29 -28.62
CA MET A 68 4.42 22.07 -28.61
C MET A 68 4.74 21.55 -27.19
N LEU A 69 4.96 22.46 -26.24
CA LEU A 69 5.39 22.07 -24.89
C LEU A 69 4.23 21.79 -23.92
N THR A 70 3.04 22.36 -24.15
CA THR A 70 1.89 22.15 -23.27
C THR A 70 1.53 20.65 -23.12
N PRO A 71 1.48 19.84 -24.18
CA PRO A 71 1.18 18.42 -24.09
C PRO A 71 2.21 17.63 -23.29
N VAL A 72 3.50 17.95 -23.45
CA VAL A 72 4.59 17.26 -22.74
C VAL A 72 4.51 17.54 -21.22
N HIS A 73 4.17 18.76 -20.84
CA HIS A 73 3.98 19.09 -19.43
C HIS A 73 2.76 18.41 -18.80
N TRP A 74 1.72 18.15 -19.58
CA TRP A 74 0.58 17.38 -19.13
C TRP A 74 1.00 15.92 -18.85
N LEU A 75 1.68 15.27 -19.81
CA LEU A 75 2.20 13.91 -19.65
C LEU A 75 3.13 13.77 -18.43
N LEU A 76 4.08 14.69 -18.27
CA LEU A 76 5.01 14.67 -17.15
C LEU A 76 4.27 14.79 -15.79
N ARG A 77 3.26 15.64 -15.70
CA ARG A 77 2.46 15.78 -14.48
C ARG A 77 1.67 14.52 -14.16
N GLU A 78 1.11 13.92 -15.18
CA GLU A 78 0.28 12.74 -15.01
C GLU A 78 1.12 11.51 -14.66
N VAL A 79 2.26 11.32 -15.31
CA VAL A 79 3.25 10.27 -14.95
C VAL A 79 3.81 10.49 -13.54
N SER A 80 4.06 11.75 -13.13
CA SER A 80 4.55 12.03 -11.77
C SER A 80 3.53 11.79 -10.67
N ARG A 81 2.24 11.73 -11.01
CA ARG A 81 1.15 11.41 -10.09
C ARG A 81 0.79 9.93 -10.10
N TRP A 82 1.29 9.21 -11.10
CA TRP A 82 1.00 7.80 -11.21
C TRP A 82 1.70 7.01 -10.12
N ASP A 83 0.92 6.37 -9.29
CA ASP A 83 1.40 5.47 -8.24
C ASP A 83 1.46 4.05 -8.78
N PRO A 84 2.65 3.43 -8.87
CA PRO A 84 2.78 2.04 -9.31
C PRO A 84 2.04 1.04 -8.41
N ALA A 85 1.82 1.39 -7.14
CA ALA A 85 1.07 0.57 -6.21
C ALA A 85 -0.46 0.67 -6.45
N ARG A 86 -0.90 1.77 -7.08
CA ARG A 86 -2.31 2.04 -7.43
C ARG A 86 -2.40 2.53 -8.88
N PRO A 87 -2.17 1.65 -9.84
CA PRO A 87 -2.18 2.02 -11.25
C PRO A 87 -3.58 2.47 -11.67
N ASP A 88 -3.79 3.79 -11.84
CA ASP A 88 -4.99 4.32 -12.53
C ASP A 88 -4.69 4.40 -14.02
N THR A 89 -5.01 3.34 -14.75
CA THR A 89 -4.83 3.26 -16.21
C THR A 89 -5.78 4.16 -16.99
N HIS A 90 -6.89 4.56 -16.37
CA HIS A 90 -7.87 5.48 -16.99
C HIS A 90 -7.31 6.88 -17.21
N VAL A 91 -6.22 7.24 -16.54
CA VAL A 91 -5.54 8.53 -16.70
C VAL A 91 -5.05 8.74 -18.13
N PHE A 92 -4.51 7.69 -18.76
CA PHE A 92 -4.02 7.72 -20.14
C PHE A 92 -5.04 7.18 -21.15
N ALA A 93 -6.30 6.99 -20.74
CA ALA A 93 -7.36 6.55 -21.64
C ALA A 93 -7.52 7.54 -22.81
N PRO A 94 -7.77 7.05 -24.03
CA PRO A 94 -7.87 7.88 -25.24
C PRO A 94 -8.85 9.05 -25.12
N GLU A 95 -9.90 8.90 -24.29
CA GLU A 95 -10.93 9.91 -24.06
C GLU A 95 -10.43 11.08 -23.17
N ARG A 96 -9.44 10.84 -22.32
CA ARG A 96 -8.85 11.84 -21.39
C ARG A 96 -7.66 12.57 -21.97
N ILE A 97 -7.13 12.08 -23.09
CA ILE A 97 -6.01 12.70 -23.77
C ILE A 97 -6.45 14.03 -24.39
N PRO A 98 -5.79 15.16 -24.07
CA PRO A 98 -6.14 16.45 -24.65
C PRO A 98 -6.11 16.41 -26.19
N PRO A 99 -7.12 16.98 -26.89
CA PRO A 99 -7.22 16.93 -28.35
C PRO A 99 -6.07 17.62 -29.10
N GLY A 100 -5.26 18.40 -28.40
CA GLY A 100 -4.03 19.02 -28.94
C GLY A 100 -2.79 18.14 -28.88
N LEU A 101 -2.86 16.92 -28.36
CA LEU A 101 -1.75 15.99 -28.30
C LEU A 101 -1.61 15.28 -29.66
N GLN A 102 -0.59 15.63 -30.46
CA GLN A 102 -0.34 15.07 -31.78
C GLN A 102 1.11 14.59 -31.92
N GLY A 103 1.40 13.80 -32.94
CA GLY A 103 2.75 13.32 -33.25
C GLY A 103 3.32 12.40 -32.16
N ASP A 104 4.58 12.60 -31.81
CA ASP A 104 5.31 11.71 -30.88
C ASP A 104 4.79 11.77 -29.44
N ALA A 105 4.21 12.90 -29.03
CA ALA A 105 3.56 13.00 -27.72
C ALA A 105 2.31 12.12 -27.62
N ARG A 106 1.57 11.97 -28.72
CA ARG A 106 0.41 11.04 -28.80
C ARG A 106 0.87 9.60 -28.73
N LYS A 107 1.92 9.23 -29.50
CA LYS A 107 2.50 7.87 -29.44
C LYS A 107 2.98 7.51 -28.06
N LEU A 108 3.60 8.47 -27.33
CA LEU A 108 4.03 8.26 -25.94
C LEU A 108 2.85 8.03 -25.01
N ALA A 109 1.77 8.81 -25.14
CA ALA A 109 0.55 8.61 -24.33
C ALA A 109 -0.08 7.23 -24.61
N ASP A 110 -0.17 6.82 -25.87
CA ASP A 110 -0.70 5.52 -26.28
C ASP A 110 0.19 4.36 -25.76
N ALA A 111 1.53 4.54 -25.77
CA ALA A 111 2.48 3.57 -25.21
C ALA A 111 2.35 3.45 -23.68
N LEU A 112 2.17 4.58 -22.97
CA LEU A 112 1.94 4.60 -21.53
C LEU A 112 0.60 3.95 -21.17
N HIS A 113 -0.45 4.21 -21.93
CA HIS A 113 -1.74 3.53 -21.78
C HIS A 113 -1.61 2.02 -21.97
N GLY A 114 -0.91 1.60 -23.03
CA GLY A 114 -0.65 0.17 -23.28
C GLY A 114 0.20 -0.50 -22.18
N LEU A 115 1.18 0.22 -21.62
CA LEU A 115 1.96 -0.27 -20.49
C LEU A 115 1.10 -0.40 -19.24
N GLY A 116 0.31 0.64 -18.91
CA GLY A 116 -0.61 0.62 -17.79
C GLY A 116 -1.59 -0.55 -17.89
N SER A 117 -2.22 -0.75 -19.04
CA SER A 117 -3.15 -1.87 -19.26
C SER A 117 -2.49 -3.24 -19.11
N ARG A 118 -1.19 -3.37 -19.48
CA ARG A 118 -0.43 -4.63 -19.24
C ARG A 118 -0.13 -4.83 -17.77
N VAL A 119 0.18 -3.79 -17.03
CA VAL A 119 0.41 -3.85 -15.57
C VAL A 119 -0.88 -4.27 -14.89
N ASP A 120 -2.02 -3.65 -15.21
CA ASP A 120 -3.33 -4.02 -14.66
C ASP A 120 -3.68 -5.48 -14.96
N ALA A 121 -3.52 -5.90 -16.21
CA ALA A 121 -3.77 -7.29 -16.59
C ALA A 121 -2.80 -8.28 -15.89
N CYS A 122 -1.58 -7.86 -15.55
CA CYS A 122 -0.64 -8.68 -14.80
C CYS A 122 -1.08 -8.80 -13.34
N VAL A 123 -1.43 -7.69 -12.71
CA VAL A 123 -1.93 -7.64 -11.32
C VAL A 123 -3.25 -8.42 -11.19
N ALA A 124 -4.17 -8.25 -12.15
CA ALA A 124 -5.43 -8.99 -12.16
C ALA A 124 -5.19 -10.51 -12.25
N ARG A 125 -4.29 -10.96 -13.15
CA ARG A 125 -3.93 -12.38 -13.27
C ARG A 125 -3.26 -12.93 -12.01
N GLU A 126 -2.40 -12.17 -11.36
CA GLU A 126 -1.77 -12.59 -10.10
C GLU A 126 -2.82 -12.77 -9.00
N ARG A 127 -3.81 -11.87 -8.93
CA ARG A 127 -4.93 -11.96 -7.98
C ARG A 127 -5.82 -13.19 -8.26
N ASP A 128 -6.20 -13.38 -9.51
CA ASP A 128 -7.02 -14.53 -9.91
C ASP A 128 -6.28 -15.83 -9.61
N PHE A 129 -4.99 -15.91 -9.97
CA PHE A 129 -4.15 -17.06 -9.65
C PHE A 129 -4.09 -17.32 -8.12
N THR A 130 -3.91 -16.29 -7.31
CA THR A 130 -3.85 -16.44 -5.84
C THR A 130 -5.19 -16.92 -5.29
N ARG A 131 -6.32 -16.40 -5.82
CA ARG A 131 -7.67 -16.84 -5.45
C ARG A 131 -7.91 -18.29 -5.82
N ASP A 132 -7.64 -18.65 -7.06
CA ASP A 132 -7.87 -19.99 -7.59
C ASP A 132 -6.97 -21.02 -6.88
N ALA A 133 -5.69 -20.71 -6.71
CA ALA A 133 -4.76 -21.55 -5.96
C ALA A 133 -5.24 -21.79 -4.53
N SER A 134 -5.81 -20.77 -3.88
CA SER A 134 -6.34 -20.91 -2.52
C SER A 134 -7.58 -21.77 -2.45
N HIS A 135 -8.47 -21.69 -3.44
CA HIS A 135 -9.62 -22.59 -3.53
C HIS A 135 -9.18 -24.04 -3.79
N GLU A 136 -8.23 -24.25 -4.69
CA GLU A 136 -7.67 -25.57 -4.99
C GLU A 136 -6.90 -26.18 -3.82
N LEU A 137 -6.25 -25.35 -2.99
CA LEU A 137 -5.55 -25.82 -1.79
C LEU A 137 -6.49 -26.08 -0.61
N ARG A 138 -7.61 -25.37 -0.49
CA ARG A 138 -8.56 -25.56 0.62
C ARG A 138 -9.19 -26.95 0.60
N THR A 139 -9.52 -27.45 -0.59
CA THR A 139 -10.14 -28.77 -0.75
C THR A 139 -9.28 -29.92 -0.17
N PRO A 140 -8.00 -30.10 -0.58
CA PRO A 140 -7.15 -31.15 0.00
C PRO A 140 -6.89 -30.96 1.51
N LEU A 141 -6.76 -29.71 1.99
CA LEU A 141 -6.59 -29.44 3.42
C LEU A 141 -7.82 -29.87 4.22
N THR A 142 -9.03 -29.58 3.70
CA THR A 142 -10.26 -30.04 4.32
C THR A 142 -10.33 -31.56 4.38
N VAL A 143 -9.90 -32.27 3.32
CA VAL A 143 -9.85 -33.73 3.32
C VAL A 143 -8.85 -34.26 4.34
N ILE A 144 -7.65 -33.65 4.44
CA ILE A 144 -6.63 -34.02 5.43
C ILE A 144 -7.19 -33.81 6.86
N ARG A 145 -7.86 -32.68 7.11
CA ARG A 145 -8.48 -32.42 8.41
C ARG A 145 -9.52 -33.46 8.77
N MET A 146 -10.48 -33.71 7.86
CA MET A 146 -11.52 -34.71 8.10
C MET A 146 -10.94 -36.12 8.36
N ALA A 147 -9.92 -36.52 7.61
CA ALA A 147 -9.25 -37.80 7.82
C ALA A 147 -8.53 -37.85 9.18
N ALA A 148 -7.84 -36.77 9.55
CA ALA A 148 -7.17 -36.68 10.84
C ALA A 148 -8.17 -36.67 12.00
N ASP A 149 -9.29 -35.95 11.87
CA ASP A 149 -10.34 -35.92 12.90
C ASP A 149 -11.00 -37.30 13.04
N LEU A 150 -11.25 -37.99 11.94
CA LEU A 150 -11.80 -39.36 11.99
C LEU A 150 -10.83 -40.32 12.71
N MET A 151 -9.55 -40.23 12.42
CA MET A 151 -8.51 -41.04 13.07
C MET A 151 -8.39 -40.72 14.57
N ALA A 152 -8.62 -39.45 14.98
CA ALA A 152 -8.55 -39.05 16.38
C ALA A 152 -9.62 -39.73 17.27
N HIS A 153 -10.71 -40.15 16.68
CA HIS A 153 -11.80 -40.87 17.38
C HIS A 153 -11.54 -42.38 17.55
N ASP A 154 -10.38 -42.89 17.05
CA ASP A 154 -10.02 -44.30 17.24
C ASP A 154 -9.32 -44.48 18.59
N ASP A 155 -10.03 -45.16 19.53
CA ASP A 155 -9.52 -45.49 20.87
C ASP A 155 -8.32 -46.43 20.85
N GLY A 156 -8.08 -47.14 19.74
CA GLY A 156 -6.96 -48.07 19.56
C GLY A 156 -5.61 -47.43 19.24
N LEU A 157 -5.53 -46.13 19.07
CA LEU A 157 -4.30 -45.45 18.70
C LEU A 157 -3.22 -45.53 19.79
N SER A 158 -1.98 -45.89 19.38
CA SER A 158 -0.83 -45.80 20.27
C SER A 158 -0.53 -44.34 20.63
N GLU A 159 0.11 -44.09 21.78
CA GLU A 159 0.57 -42.73 22.16
C GLU A 159 1.48 -42.07 21.11
N ARG A 160 2.26 -42.88 20.39
CA ARG A 160 3.11 -42.36 19.29
C ARG A 160 2.26 -41.93 18.10
N SER A 161 1.24 -42.70 17.75
CA SER A 161 0.29 -42.38 16.67
C SER A 161 -0.55 -41.16 17.02
N ARG A 162 -1.02 -41.05 18.25
CA ARG A 162 -1.78 -39.91 18.75
C ARG A 162 -0.97 -38.60 18.68
N ARG A 163 0.32 -38.64 19.09
CA ARG A 163 1.22 -37.49 18.95
C ARG A 163 1.51 -37.11 17.50
N SER A 164 1.65 -38.09 16.60
CA SER A 164 1.84 -37.83 15.17
C SER A 164 0.60 -37.20 14.54
N LEU A 165 -0.57 -37.67 14.93
CA LEU A 165 -1.87 -37.14 14.47
C LEU A 165 -2.07 -35.68 14.92
N ALA A 166 -1.81 -35.39 16.19
CA ALA A 166 -1.86 -34.01 16.69
C ALA A 166 -0.92 -33.07 15.92
N ARG A 167 0.25 -33.54 15.51
CA ARG A 167 1.17 -32.77 14.66
C ARG A 167 0.61 -32.53 13.26
N ILE A 168 -0.10 -33.50 12.69
CA ILE A 168 -0.75 -33.36 11.37
C ILE A 168 -1.88 -32.34 11.46
N GLN A 169 -2.73 -32.43 12.49
CA GLN A 169 -3.82 -31.47 12.73
C GLN A 169 -3.30 -30.05 12.92
N ALA A 170 -2.26 -29.86 13.74
CA ALA A 170 -1.63 -28.55 13.95
C ALA A 170 -1.00 -27.97 12.66
N ALA A 171 -0.35 -28.81 11.84
CA ALA A 171 0.20 -28.42 10.56
C ALA A 171 -0.90 -28.00 9.57
N ASN A 172 -1.99 -28.76 9.52
CA ASN A 172 -3.13 -28.47 8.65
C ASN A 172 -3.82 -27.15 9.04
N ALA A 173 -4.08 -26.93 10.33
CA ALA A 173 -4.64 -25.68 10.84
C ALA A 173 -3.73 -24.48 10.51
N SER A 174 -2.40 -24.66 10.62
CA SER A 174 -1.43 -23.62 10.24
C SER A 174 -1.49 -23.30 8.73
N MET A 175 -1.65 -24.31 7.87
CA MET A 175 -1.78 -24.09 6.42
C MET A 175 -3.11 -23.40 6.05
N GLU A 176 -4.21 -23.76 6.70
CA GLU A 176 -5.50 -23.08 6.52
C GLU A 176 -5.41 -21.59 6.90
N ALA A 177 -4.84 -21.29 8.05
CA ALA A 177 -4.63 -19.90 8.51
C ALA A 177 -3.74 -19.08 7.56
N LEU A 178 -2.67 -19.71 7.03
CA LEU A 178 -1.80 -19.10 6.03
C LEU A 178 -2.52 -18.76 4.73
N MET A 179 -3.33 -19.69 4.23
CA MET A 179 -4.11 -19.47 3.02
C MET A 179 -5.12 -18.32 3.21
N GLU A 180 -5.83 -18.32 4.33
CA GLU A 180 -6.81 -17.27 4.61
C GLU A 180 -6.14 -15.90 4.67
N ALA A 181 -4.98 -15.82 5.30
CA ALA A 181 -4.19 -14.60 5.38
C ALA A 181 -3.66 -14.15 4.01
N LEU A 182 -3.16 -15.07 3.18
CA LEU A 182 -2.73 -14.78 1.80
C LEU A 182 -3.89 -14.24 0.96
N LEU A 183 -5.08 -14.81 1.08
CA LEU A 183 -6.29 -14.33 0.41
C LEU A 183 -6.69 -12.92 0.85
N LEU A 184 -6.63 -12.63 2.15
CA LEU A 184 -6.92 -11.31 2.69
C LEU A 184 -5.90 -10.27 2.21
N LEU A 185 -4.63 -10.66 2.11
CA LEU A 185 -3.56 -9.77 1.62
C LEU A 185 -3.55 -9.60 0.10
N ALA A 186 -3.96 -10.62 -0.66
CA ALA A 186 -4.03 -10.58 -2.12
C ALA A 186 -5.28 -9.83 -2.64
N ARG A 187 -6.28 -9.58 -1.79
CA ARG A 187 -7.42 -8.72 -2.15
C ARG A 187 -6.90 -7.30 -2.35
N ASP A 188 -7.33 -6.69 -3.46
CA ASP A 188 -6.98 -5.31 -3.82
C ASP A 188 -7.23 -4.34 -2.66
N GLU A 189 -6.30 -3.45 -2.41
CA GLU A 189 -6.51 -2.32 -1.49
C GLU A 189 -7.67 -1.43 -1.95
N GLN A 190 -7.98 -1.44 -3.24
CA GLN A 190 -9.09 -0.66 -3.83
C GLN A 190 -10.46 -1.36 -3.73
N VAL A 191 -10.50 -2.68 -3.52
CA VAL A 191 -11.76 -3.36 -3.24
C VAL A 191 -12.00 -3.19 -1.74
N PRO A 192 -13.01 -2.41 -1.33
CA PRO A 192 -13.37 -2.29 0.07
C PRO A 192 -13.59 -3.71 0.60
N LEU A 193 -12.90 -4.04 1.68
CA LEU A 193 -13.27 -5.22 2.46
C LEU A 193 -14.71 -4.97 2.90
N GLU A 194 -15.57 -5.96 2.76
CA GLU A 194 -16.94 -5.86 3.27
C GLU A 194 -16.83 -5.56 4.77
N THR A 195 -17.14 -4.32 5.12
CA THR A 195 -17.16 -3.83 6.49
C THR A 195 -18.59 -3.95 7.02
N GLU A 196 -18.71 -4.37 8.25
CA GLU A 196 -19.96 -4.41 8.99
C GLU A 196 -19.72 -3.93 10.42
N ASP A 197 -20.78 -3.51 11.07
CA ASP A 197 -20.73 -3.17 12.49
C ASP A 197 -20.85 -4.46 13.30
N PHE A 198 -19.87 -4.74 14.15
CA PHE A 198 -19.86 -5.93 14.99
C PHE A 198 -19.29 -5.65 16.37
N PRO A 199 -19.78 -6.32 17.41
CA PRO A 199 -19.19 -6.25 18.72
C PRO A 199 -17.84 -6.99 18.74
N ALA A 200 -16.76 -6.31 19.10
CA ALA A 200 -15.44 -6.92 19.19
C ALA A 200 -15.40 -8.11 20.16
N ARG A 201 -16.28 -8.09 21.16
CA ARG A 201 -16.43 -9.16 22.17
C ARG A 201 -16.69 -10.53 21.56
N ASP A 202 -17.56 -10.63 20.57
CA ASP A 202 -17.94 -11.91 19.95
C ASP A 202 -16.72 -12.57 19.29
N ILE A 203 -15.90 -11.76 18.60
CA ILE A 203 -14.66 -12.26 17.99
C ILE A 203 -13.64 -12.68 19.04
N VAL A 204 -13.57 -11.98 20.18
CA VAL A 204 -12.69 -12.35 21.29
C VAL A 204 -13.14 -13.67 21.92
N GLU A 205 -14.43 -13.84 22.17
CA GLU A 205 -14.99 -15.08 22.75
C GLU A 205 -14.71 -16.29 21.85
N ASP A 206 -14.92 -16.17 20.54
CA ASP A 206 -14.62 -17.22 19.56
C ASP A 206 -13.13 -17.58 19.49
N ALA A 207 -12.25 -16.59 19.53
CA ALA A 207 -10.82 -16.82 19.49
C ALA A 207 -10.30 -17.44 20.80
N VAL A 208 -10.80 -16.99 21.93
CA VAL A 208 -10.49 -17.53 23.27
C VAL A 208 -10.96 -18.98 23.40
N ALA A 209 -12.15 -19.31 22.91
CA ALA A 209 -12.64 -20.69 22.91
C ALA A 209 -11.68 -21.64 22.20
N ARG A 210 -11.22 -21.25 20.99
CA ARG A 210 -10.26 -22.06 20.20
C ARG A 210 -8.93 -22.26 20.92
N VAL A 211 -8.35 -21.18 21.50
CA VAL A 211 -7.05 -21.32 22.16
C VAL A 211 -7.13 -22.09 23.46
N ARG A 212 -8.29 -22.11 24.13
CA ARG A 212 -8.50 -22.90 25.33
C ARG A 212 -8.30 -24.40 25.08
N ASP A 213 -8.74 -24.88 23.92
CA ASP A 213 -8.51 -26.25 23.49
C ASP A 213 -7.01 -26.52 23.24
N GLU A 214 -6.27 -25.55 22.70
CA GLU A 214 -4.81 -25.65 22.50
C GLU A 214 -4.01 -25.67 23.83
N LEU A 215 -4.57 -25.08 24.90
CA LEU A 215 -3.97 -25.02 26.23
C LEU A 215 -4.32 -26.22 27.11
N GLU A 216 -5.19 -27.11 26.62
CA GLU A 216 -5.60 -28.29 27.38
C GLU A 216 -4.37 -29.14 27.74
N GLY A 217 -4.20 -29.44 29.04
CA GLY A 217 -3.06 -30.18 29.56
C GLY A 217 -1.79 -29.35 29.81
N LYS A 218 -1.78 -28.05 29.52
CA LYS A 218 -0.69 -27.13 29.92
C LYS A 218 -1.02 -26.41 31.23
N PRO A 219 -0.06 -26.20 32.14
CA PRO A 219 -0.25 -25.41 33.37
C PRO A 219 -0.22 -23.89 33.04
N VAL A 220 -1.13 -23.43 32.20
CA VAL A 220 -1.28 -22.04 31.75
C VAL A 220 -2.67 -21.54 32.11
N ASP A 221 -2.74 -20.45 32.87
CA ASP A 221 -3.98 -19.78 33.23
C ASP A 221 -4.39 -18.77 32.16
N LEU A 222 -5.57 -18.97 31.56
CA LEU A 222 -6.12 -18.09 30.53
C LEU A 222 -7.17 -17.14 31.14
N GLN A 223 -6.81 -15.86 31.23
CA GLN A 223 -7.65 -14.80 31.78
C GLN A 223 -8.19 -13.90 30.68
N VAL A 224 -9.49 -13.54 30.77
CA VAL A 224 -10.13 -12.61 29.81
C VAL A 224 -10.80 -11.49 30.58
N GLU A 225 -10.42 -10.26 30.26
CA GLU A 225 -10.92 -9.04 30.88
C GLU A 225 -11.63 -8.17 29.84
N TYR A 226 -12.89 -7.84 30.09
CA TYR A 226 -13.68 -6.93 29.26
C TYR A 226 -13.81 -5.57 29.98
N ALA A 227 -12.89 -4.64 29.71
CA ALA A 227 -12.93 -3.29 30.26
C ALA A 227 -13.93 -2.39 29.50
N ALA A 228 -14.20 -2.73 28.22
CA ALA A 228 -15.20 -2.09 27.37
C ALA A 228 -15.79 -3.09 26.38
N GLN A 229 -16.84 -2.69 25.67
CA GLN A 229 -17.50 -3.49 24.62
C GLN A 229 -17.63 -2.64 23.34
N PRO A 230 -16.51 -2.34 22.64
CA PRO A 230 -16.55 -1.49 21.47
C PRO A 230 -17.29 -2.18 20.31
N MET A 231 -18.11 -1.39 19.60
CA MET A 231 -18.58 -1.71 18.26
C MET A 231 -17.51 -1.28 17.25
N LEU A 232 -17.09 -2.16 16.40
CA LEU A 232 -16.11 -1.90 15.37
C LEU A 232 -16.77 -1.90 13.99
N HIS A 233 -16.44 -0.91 13.18
CA HIS A 233 -16.84 -0.87 11.76
C HIS A 233 -15.68 -1.35 10.89
N ALA A 234 -15.60 -2.63 10.62
CA ALA A 234 -14.51 -3.26 9.88
C ALA A 234 -14.88 -4.67 9.43
N PRO A 235 -14.02 -5.37 8.67
CA PRO A 235 -14.23 -6.80 8.40
C PRO A 235 -13.97 -7.63 9.67
N PRO A 236 -14.98 -8.33 10.24
CA PRO A 236 -14.82 -9.13 11.46
C PRO A 236 -13.73 -10.20 11.35
N ARG A 237 -13.60 -10.79 10.14
CA ARG A 237 -12.57 -11.80 9.84
C ARG A 237 -11.15 -11.30 10.05
N VAL A 238 -10.88 -10.02 9.81
CA VAL A 238 -9.54 -9.44 10.01
C VAL A 238 -9.16 -9.47 11.47
N LEU A 239 -10.07 -9.02 12.36
CA LEU A 239 -9.84 -9.09 13.80
C LEU A 239 -9.63 -10.53 14.27
N GLY A 240 -10.47 -11.47 13.79
CA GLY A 240 -10.37 -12.89 14.12
C GLY A 240 -9.03 -13.51 13.71
N VAL A 241 -8.50 -13.19 12.52
CA VAL A 241 -7.19 -13.66 12.05
C VAL A 241 -6.06 -13.01 12.86
N MET A 242 -6.12 -11.70 13.11
CA MET A 242 -5.09 -11.00 13.90
C MET A 242 -5.02 -11.58 15.31
N LEU A 243 -6.15 -11.63 16.01
CA LEU A 243 -6.22 -12.14 17.37
C LEU A 243 -5.84 -13.63 17.46
N GLY A 244 -6.31 -14.45 16.51
CA GLY A 244 -5.95 -15.87 16.42
C GLY A 244 -4.43 -16.09 16.32
N ASN A 245 -3.73 -15.29 15.49
CA ASN A 245 -2.27 -15.34 15.40
C ASN A 245 -1.56 -14.93 16.69
N LEU A 246 -2.06 -13.91 17.40
CA LEU A 246 -1.49 -13.48 18.68
C LEU A 246 -1.70 -14.54 19.75
N LEU A 247 -2.91 -15.09 19.88
CA LEU A 247 -3.24 -16.11 20.87
C LEU A 247 -2.50 -17.42 20.62
N SER A 248 -2.41 -17.87 19.37
CA SER A 248 -1.65 -19.08 19.02
C SER A 248 -0.16 -18.91 19.32
N ASN A 249 0.42 -17.72 19.12
CA ASN A 249 1.79 -17.43 19.54
C ASN A 249 1.92 -17.47 21.08
N ALA A 250 1.03 -16.82 21.81
CA ALA A 250 1.02 -16.82 23.27
C ALA A 250 0.93 -18.26 23.81
N ALA A 251 -0.01 -19.07 23.31
CA ALA A 251 -0.20 -20.47 23.72
C ALA A 251 1.01 -21.35 23.39
N ARG A 252 1.70 -21.08 22.28
CA ARG A 252 2.87 -21.84 21.85
C ARG A 252 4.09 -21.55 22.69
N PHE A 253 4.34 -20.28 23.00
CA PHE A 253 5.57 -19.84 23.67
C PHE A 253 5.44 -19.72 25.20
N THR A 254 4.26 -20.07 25.75
CA THR A 254 4.02 -20.17 27.19
C THR A 254 3.82 -21.64 27.54
N ASP A 255 4.81 -22.23 28.19
CA ASP A 255 4.73 -23.61 28.68
C ASP A 255 4.08 -23.70 30.06
N ALA A 256 4.23 -22.67 30.89
CA ALA A 256 3.64 -22.51 32.21
C ALA A 256 3.48 -21.03 32.54
N GLY A 257 2.46 -20.66 33.29
CA GLY A 257 2.19 -19.28 33.70
C GLY A 257 0.80 -18.80 33.31
N SER A 258 0.70 -17.62 32.65
CA SER A 258 -0.59 -17.05 32.30
C SER A 258 -0.60 -16.38 30.92
N ILE A 259 -1.77 -16.39 30.31
CA ILE A 259 -2.09 -15.59 29.13
C ILE A 259 -3.30 -14.72 29.49
N ARG A 260 -3.16 -13.41 29.29
CA ARG A 260 -4.24 -12.45 29.57
C ARG A 260 -4.68 -11.76 28.29
N VAL A 261 -6.00 -11.78 28.05
CA VAL A 261 -6.65 -11.05 26.96
C VAL A 261 -7.44 -9.90 27.57
N ARG A 262 -7.16 -8.67 27.17
CA ARG A 262 -7.89 -7.50 27.65
C ARG A 262 -8.51 -6.74 26.47
N LEU A 263 -9.84 -6.64 26.46
CA LEU A 263 -10.57 -5.82 25.51
C LEU A 263 -10.89 -4.46 26.15
N GLY A 264 -10.27 -3.40 25.63
CA GLY A 264 -10.52 -2.01 26.00
C GLY A 264 -11.36 -1.30 24.95
N HIS A 265 -11.58 -0.02 25.13
CA HIS A 265 -12.31 0.84 24.19
C HIS A 265 -11.55 1.03 22.88
N ASP A 266 -10.24 1.31 22.97
CA ASP A 266 -9.36 1.71 21.85
C ASP A 266 -8.39 0.62 21.42
N ARG A 267 -8.35 -0.53 22.12
CA ARG A 267 -7.38 -1.60 21.88
C ARG A 267 -7.81 -2.95 22.38
N LEU A 268 -7.21 -3.98 21.80
CA LEU A 268 -7.25 -5.36 22.25
C LEU A 268 -5.81 -5.79 22.55
N GLU A 269 -5.56 -6.21 23.79
CA GLU A 269 -4.23 -6.61 24.27
C GLU A 269 -4.21 -8.12 24.54
N VAL A 270 -3.11 -8.78 24.16
CA VAL A 270 -2.75 -10.14 24.53
C VAL A 270 -1.40 -10.09 25.22
N GLU A 271 -1.34 -10.51 26.46
CA GLU A 271 -0.13 -10.55 27.28
C GLU A 271 0.13 -12.00 27.71
N ASP A 272 1.33 -12.49 27.49
CA ASP A 272 1.79 -13.80 27.93
C ASP A 272 2.99 -13.71 28.86
N THR A 273 3.19 -14.73 29.70
CA THR A 273 4.36 -14.88 30.55
C THR A 273 5.34 -15.93 30.03
N GLY A 274 5.42 -16.06 28.71
CA GLY A 274 6.25 -17.03 28.02
C GLY A 274 7.74 -16.64 27.97
N ILE A 275 8.46 -17.26 27.03
CA ILE A 275 9.92 -17.08 26.91
C ILE A 275 10.34 -15.65 26.52
N GLY A 276 9.43 -14.87 25.95
CA GLY A 276 9.71 -13.54 25.43
C GLY A 276 10.68 -13.53 24.24
N MET A 277 11.05 -12.33 23.81
CA MET A 277 11.97 -12.07 22.68
C MET A 277 13.06 -11.11 23.08
N ASP A 278 14.27 -11.32 22.57
CA ASP A 278 15.34 -10.33 22.68
C ASP A 278 15.13 -9.14 21.72
N ALA A 279 15.91 -8.09 21.88
CA ALA A 279 15.77 -6.87 21.09
C ALA A 279 16.02 -7.11 19.57
N ALA A 280 16.88 -8.05 19.20
CA ALA A 280 17.20 -8.37 17.82
C ALA A 280 16.04 -9.10 17.14
N LEU A 281 15.42 -10.06 17.82
CA LEU A 281 14.25 -10.79 17.35
C LEU A 281 13.02 -9.88 17.31
N LEU A 282 12.83 -9.05 18.37
CA LEU A 282 11.70 -8.11 18.44
C LEU A 282 11.73 -7.10 17.28
N ALA A 283 12.91 -6.55 16.95
CA ALA A 283 13.05 -5.62 15.82
C ALA A 283 12.64 -6.23 14.47
N ARG A 284 12.70 -7.55 14.35
CA ARG A 284 12.37 -8.30 13.13
C ARG A 284 11.12 -9.15 13.26
N ALA A 285 10.37 -9.03 14.36
CA ALA A 285 9.22 -9.89 14.66
C ALA A 285 8.10 -9.83 13.60
N PHE A 286 8.01 -8.72 12.85
CA PHE A 286 7.05 -8.55 11.75
C PHE A 286 7.58 -8.97 10.37
N GLU A 287 8.84 -9.38 10.26
CA GLU A 287 9.37 -9.94 9.02
C GLU A 287 8.82 -11.37 8.81
N PRO A 288 8.47 -11.75 7.58
CA PRO A 288 8.04 -13.11 7.28
C PRO A 288 9.13 -14.15 7.59
N PHE A 289 8.72 -15.34 8.01
CA PHE A 289 9.62 -16.49 8.27
C PHE A 289 10.61 -16.31 9.43
N GLN A 290 10.41 -15.31 10.28
CA GLN A 290 11.24 -15.13 11.47
C GLN A 290 10.91 -16.22 12.51
N ARG A 291 11.97 -16.82 13.08
CA ARG A 291 11.88 -17.85 14.12
C ARG A 291 12.87 -17.51 15.24
N GLY A 292 12.49 -17.74 16.49
CA GLY A 292 13.44 -17.77 17.58
C GLY A 292 14.30 -19.04 17.54
N ASP A 293 15.45 -19.03 18.19
CA ASP A 293 16.48 -20.10 18.15
C ASP A 293 16.00 -21.48 18.68
N GLY A 294 14.79 -21.61 19.17
CA GLY A 294 14.27 -22.82 19.83
C GLY A 294 13.70 -23.92 18.91
N GLY A 295 13.63 -23.74 17.59
CA GLY A 295 13.17 -24.79 16.64
C GLY A 295 11.72 -25.27 16.79
N GLN A 296 10.98 -24.89 17.81
CA GLN A 296 9.59 -25.29 18.13
C GLN A 296 8.55 -24.29 17.59
N GLY A 297 8.77 -23.73 16.41
CA GLY A 297 7.88 -22.72 15.86
C GLY A 297 7.20 -23.15 14.58
N GLY A 298 5.97 -22.71 14.37
CA GLY A 298 5.29 -22.75 13.08
C GLY A 298 6.05 -21.98 11.99
N PRO A 299 5.44 -21.72 10.83
CA PRO A 299 6.11 -21.14 9.66
C PRO A 299 6.67 -19.73 9.85
N GLY A 300 6.50 -19.08 11.03
CA GLY A 300 7.02 -17.73 11.28
C GLY A 300 6.29 -16.62 10.52
N LEU A 301 5.01 -16.83 10.21
CA LEU A 301 4.21 -15.92 9.40
C LEU A 301 3.11 -15.20 10.18
N GLY A 302 2.73 -15.70 11.36
CA GLY A 302 1.57 -15.19 12.12
C GLY A 302 1.65 -13.70 12.45
N LEU A 303 2.78 -13.24 13.01
CA LEU A 303 2.95 -11.82 13.36
C LEU A 303 3.04 -10.91 12.13
N SER A 304 3.72 -11.35 11.07
CA SER A 304 3.80 -10.59 9.82
C SER A 304 2.44 -10.44 9.15
N ILE A 305 1.59 -11.46 9.22
CA ILE A 305 0.21 -11.44 8.75
C ILE A 305 -0.63 -10.47 9.58
N ALA A 306 -0.61 -10.61 10.89
CA ALA A 306 -1.36 -9.75 11.80
C ALA A 306 -0.96 -8.27 11.60
N HIS A 307 0.34 -7.99 11.46
CA HIS A 307 0.83 -6.64 11.21
C HIS A 307 0.33 -6.06 9.89
N ARG A 308 0.42 -6.80 8.78
CA ARG A 308 -0.06 -6.35 7.46
C ARG A 308 -1.58 -6.13 7.42
N LEU A 309 -2.35 -7.03 8.04
CA LEU A 309 -3.79 -6.88 8.14
C LEU A 309 -4.16 -5.66 8.97
N GLY A 310 -3.46 -5.45 10.09
CA GLY A 310 -3.63 -4.28 10.92
C GLY A 310 -3.35 -2.97 10.18
N GLN A 311 -2.24 -2.90 9.43
CA GLN A 311 -1.94 -1.74 8.57
C GLN A 311 -3.05 -1.45 7.56
N ARG A 312 -3.59 -2.50 6.93
CA ARG A 312 -4.64 -2.38 5.92
C ARG A 312 -5.98 -1.87 6.48
N CYS A 313 -6.31 -2.25 7.72
CA CYS A 313 -7.56 -1.85 8.38
C CYS A 313 -7.41 -0.58 9.25
N GLY A 314 -6.22 0.02 9.29
CA GLY A 314 -5.95 1.14 10.20
C GLY A 314 -5.89 0.72 11.67
N TRP A 315 -5.59 -0.55 11.94
CA TRP A 315 -5.41 -1.15 13.26
C TRP A 315 -3.93 -1.52 13.50
N PRO A 316 -3.07 -0.56 13.81
CA PRO A 316 -1.66 -0.85 14.01
C PRO A 316 -1.45 -1.84 15.15
N LEU A 317 -0.52 -2.79 14.92
CA LEU A 317 -0.10 -3.77 15.90
C LEU A 317 1.16 -3.27 16.61
N GLN A 318 1.09 -3.17 17.94
CA GLN A 318 2.23 -2.89 18.82
C GLN A 318 2.71 -4.16 19.50
N LEU A 319 4.02 -4.28 19.71
CA LEU A 319 4.63 -5.46 20.30
C LEU A 319 5.71 -5.02 21.28
N GLU A 320 5.61 -5.49 22.51
CA GLU A 320 6.60 -5.32 23.56
C GLU A 320 6.97 -6.70 24.09
N SER A 321 8.26 -6.98 24.28
CA SER A 321 8.70 -8.27 24.77
C SER A 321 10.02 -8.15 25.54
N THR A 322 10.17 -9.01 26.54
CA THR A 322 11.39 -9.10 27.35
C THR A 322 11.74 -10.58 27.55
N PRO A 323 12.97 -11.03 27.27
CA PRO A 323 13.37 -12.40 27.46
C PRO A 323 13.13 -12.90 28.89
N GLY A 324 12.48 -14.07 29.02
CA GLY A 324 12.16 -14.69 30.30
C GLY A 324 11.03 -14.03 31.09
N VAL A 325 10.42 -12.95 30.57
CA VAL A 325 9.28 -12.27 31.21
C VAL A 325 7.99 -12.54 30.42
N GLY A 326 8.04 -12.46 29.08
CA GLY A 326 6.91 -12.69 28.20
C GLY A 326 6.77 -11.63 27.12
N THR A 327 5.61 -11.61 26.48
CA THR A 327 5.28 -10.71 25.37
C THR A 327 3.92 -10.06 25.61
N ARG A 328 3.83 -8.76 25.26
CA ARG A 328 2.58 -8.02 25.15
C ARG A 328 2.39 -7.57 23.72
N ALA A 329 1.26 -7.94 23.12
CA ALA A 329 0.84 -7.52 21.79
C ALA A 329 -0.48 -6.73 21.90
N ALA A 330 -0.56 -5.57 21.24
CA ALA A 330 -1.75 -4.72 21.26
C ALA A 330 -2.19 -4.38 19.83
N ILE A 331 -3.43 -4.65 19.52
CA ILE A 331 -4.14 -4.19 18.30
C ILE A 331 -4.82 -2.88 18.68
N LEU A 332 -4.43 -1.77 18.06
CA LEU A 332 -5.03 -0.46 18.33
C LEU A 332 -6.19 -0.23 17.36
N PHE A 333 -7.39 0.03 17.90
CA PHE A 333 -8.54 0.39 17.09
C PHE A 333 -8.43 1.87 16.71
N GLY A 334 -8.47 2.19 15.41
CA GLY A 334 -8.49 3.59 14.94
C GLY A 334 -9.83 4.28 15.22
N ALA A 335 -10.06 5.44 14.59
CA ALA A 335 -11.28 6.27 14.76
C ALA A 335 -12.62 5.59 14.35
N SER A 336 -12.62 4.30 14.08
CA SER A 336 -13.79 3.49 13.69
C SER A 336 -14.56 2.93 14.90
N THR A 337 -14.27 3.39 16.11
CA THR A 337 -14.87 2.85 17.34
C THR A 337 -16.06 3.70 17.75
N GLN A 338 -17.24 3.11 17.83
CA GLN A 338 -18.42 3.71 18.48
C GLN A 338 -18.71 2.94 19.77
N ASP A 339 -19.03 3.64 20.85
CA ASP A 339 -19.51 3.00 22.07
C ASP A 339 -20.97 2.58 21.92
N LEU A 340 -21.31 1.41 22.46
CA LEU A 340 -22.68 0.96 22.68
C LEU A 340 -23.28 1.69 23.87
#